data_46e8a2f937d21c2cca071e2664cf3df7
#
_entry.id   46e8a2f937d21c2cca071e2664cf3df7
#
_cell.length_a   1.000
_cell.length_b   1.000
_cell.length_c   1.000
_cell.angle_alpha   90.00
_cell.angle_beta   90.00
_cell.angle_gamma   90.00
#
_symmetry.space_group_name_H-M   'P 1'
#
loop_
_entity.id
_entity.type
_entity.pdbx_description
1 polymer ?
#
loop_
_entity_poly.entity_id
_entity_poly.type
_entity_poly.pdbx_seq_one_letter_code
_entity_poly.pdbx_strand_id
1 'polypeptide(L)'
;NIRKLFAEAEAEFKSKGDESGLHIIIFDELDAICRQRGTTGGGTGVGDSVVNQLLSKMDGVDQLNNILIIGMTNRLDMIDEALLRPGRLEVHMEINLPDERGRLQIINIQTSKMRTNGVMDRDVSLSELAGLTKNFSGAEIAGLVKSATSFAFNRHVKVGTMAGISDDVSNMRVNREDFLCALEEVKPAFGVAEEELQQVVGNGIMHFAPHIDSILRDGQLRVEQVRTSQRTSLVTALLHGPAGSGKTALAATIAMASEFPFIKLVAPENMVGMNEAAKISYLNKVFLDSYKSPLSIIVVDSIEKIVEWVPIGPRFSNPVLQALAVLLGKQPPKDRRLLVLATTSNKAMLNDMDLADAFLADIRVPNISSLRSVDHVLRETQLFSTGEDHARCLQLLASAGLGTEGRINIGIKKLLSEIEMARLDDDPADKLTAALNFL
;
A
#
# COMPACT_ATOMS: atom_id res chain seq x y z
N ASN A 1 -33.34 15.23 -19.90
CA ASN A 1 -33.19 16.20 -18.79
C ASN A 1 -31.98 17.13 -18.94
N ILE A 2 -30.89 16.72 -19.67
CA ILE A 2 -29.73 17.59 -19.93
C ILE A 2 -30.17 18.89 -20.62
N ARG A 3 -31.03 18.83 -21.65
CA ARG A 3 -31.52 20.01 -22.32
C ARG A 3 -32.14 21.06 -21.40
N LYS A 4 -32.78 20.64 -20.31
CA LYS A 4 -33.34 21.56 -19.31
C LYS A 4 -32.28 22.30 -18.49
N LEU A 5 -31.13 21.67 -18.22
CA LEU A 5 -30.04 22.29 -17.48
C LEU A 5 -29.41 23.45 -18.26
N PHE A 6 -29.40 23.37 -19.58
CA PHE A 6 -28.84 24.40 -20.44
C PHE A 6 -29.85 25.46 -20.87
N ALA A 7 -31.15 25.17 -20.72
CA ALA A 7 -32.23 26.00 -21.30
C ALA A 7 -32.24 27.43 -20.73
N GLU A 8 -31.97 27.60 -19.43
CA GLU A 8 -31.94 28.93 -18.80
C GLU A 8 -30.77 29.76 -19.31
N ALA A 9 -29.56 29.16 -19.36
CA ALA A 9 -28.39 29.82 -19.90
C ALA A 9 -28.54 30.19 -21.38
N GLU A 10 -29.14 29.31 -22.19
CA GLU A 10 -29.44 29.58 -23.60
C GLU A 10 -30.43 30.72 -23.77
N ALA A 11 -31.49 30.75 -22.95
CA ALA A 11 -32.51 31.80 -23.01
C ALA A 11 -31.92 33.15 -22.59
N GLU A 12 -31.09 33.20 -21.55
CA GLU A 12 -30.46 34.42 -21.12
C GLU A 12 -29.46 34.95 -22.15
N PHE A 13 -28.62 34.04 -22.72
CA PHE A 13 -27.65 34.41 -23.74
C PHE A 13 -28.32 34.97 -25.00
N LYS A 14 -29.46 34.36 -25.43
CA LYS A 14 -30.26 34.88 -26.56
C LYS A 14 -30.82 36.26 -26.31
N SER A 15 -31.14 36.61 -25.06
CA SER A 15 -31.74 37.90 -24.72
C SER A 15 -30.72 39.00 -24.44
N LYS A 16 -29.55 38.66 -23.83
CA LYS A 16 -28.56 39.61 -23.34
C LYS A 16 -27.20 39.52 -24.04
N GLY A 17 -26.96 38.46 -24.84
CA GLY A 17 -25.67 38.22 -25.48
C GLY A 17 -24.52 38.12 -24.46
N ASP A 18 -23.43 38.81 -24.73
CA ASP A 18 -22.23 38.80 -23.87
C ASP A 18 -22.40 39.46 -22.49
N GLU A 19 -23.51 40.16 -22.25
CA GLU A 19 -23.88 40.70 -20.94
C GLU A 19 -24.69 39.71 -20.08
N SER A 20 -24.84 38.46 -20.53
CA SER A 20 -25.52 37.42 -19.76
C SER A 20 -24.68 37.00 -18.53
N GLY A 21 -25.35 36.60 -17.46
CA GLY A 21 -24.71 36.08 -16.25
C GLY A 21 -24.03 34.74 -16.50
N LEU A 22 -22.99 34.43 -15.71
CA LEU A 22 -22.30 33.13 -15.74
C LEU A 22 -23.18 32.04 -15.10
N HIS A 23 -23.53 31.04 -15.85
CA HIS A 23 -24.22 29.83 -15.39
C HIS A 23 -23.19 28.73 -15.08
N ILE A 24 -23.19 28.18 -13.85
CA ILE A 24 -22.29 27.10 -13.43
C ILE A 24 -23.10 25.79 -13.37
N ILE A 25 -22.69 24.81 -14.15
CA ILE A 25 -23.30 23.47 -14.17
C ILE A 25 -22.27 22.49 -13.55
N ILE A 26 -22.65 21.85 -12.44
CA ILE A 26 -21.81 20.88 -11.74
C ILE A 26 -22.38 19.49 -11.93
N PHE A 27 -21.56 18.58 -12.49
CA PHE A 27 -21.85 17.16 -12.60
C PHE A 27 -21.04 16.40 -11.58
N ASP A 28 -21.69 15.80 -10.60
CA ASP A 28 -21.08 14.85 -9.67
C ASP A 28 -21.16 13.44 -10.26
N GLU A 29 -20.17 12.59 -9.93
CA GLU A 29 -20.05 11.21 -10.43
C GLU A 29 -20.21 11.12 -11.97
N LEU A 30 -19.48 11.95 -12.69
CA LEU A 30 -19.60 12.06 -14.15
C LEU A 30 -19.39 10.72 -14.88
N ASP A 31 -18.58 9.81 -14.32
CA ASP A 31 -18.36 8.46 -14.83
C ASP A 31 -19.61 7.55 -14.75
N ALA A 32 -20.57 7.86 -13.89
CA ALA A 32 -21.86 7.14 -13.89
C ALA A 32 -22.74 7.51 -15.11
N ILE A 33 -22.57 8.73 -15.63
CA ILE A 33 -23.39 9.29 -16.70
C ILE A 33 -22.70 9.17 -18.06
N CYS A 34 -21.37 9.39 -18.11
CA CYS A 34 -20.59 9.59 -19.33
C CYS A 34 -19.48 8.53 -19.50
N ARG A 35 -19.85 7.25 -19.43
CA ARG A 35 -18.90 6.13 -19.63
C ARG A 35 -18.43 6.01 -21.06
N GLN A 36 -17.18 5.52 -21.21
CA GLN A 36 -16.59 5.16 -22.50
C GLN A 36 -17.42 4.09 -23.20
N ARG A 37 -17.65 4.30 -24.50
CA ARG A 37 -18.47 3.43 -25.34
C ARG A 37 -17.83 2.05 -25.51
N GLY A 38 -18.63 0.99 -25.42
CA GLY A 38 -18.20 -0.38 -25.76
C GLY A 38 -17.56 -1.18 -24.62
N THR A 39 -17.46 -0.66 -23.39
CA THR A 39 -16.86 -1.38 -22.25
C THR A 39 -17.81 -2.38 -21.57
N THR A 40 -19.09 -2.35 -21.85
CA THR A 40 -20.06 -3.33 -21.32
C THR A 40 -20.93 -3.87 -22.47
N GLY A 41 -20.78 -5.15 -22.76
CA GLY A 41 -21.54 -5.88 -23.77
C GLY A 41 -23.05 -6.09 -23.47
N GLY A 42 -23.75 -5.03 -23.07
CA GLY A 42 -25.16 -5.08 -22.69
C GLY A 42 -25.77 -3.72 -22.30
N GLY A 43 -25.07 -2.62 -22.54
CA GLY A 43 -25.55 -1.27 -22.21
C GLY A 43 -26.70 -0.87 -23.09
N THR A 44 -27.89 -0.60 -22.50
CA THR A 44 -28.99 0.11 -23.16
C THR A 44 -28.43 1.42 -23.69
N GLY A 45 -28.64 1.73 -24.97
CA GLY A 45 -28.18 2.94 -25.68
C GLY A 45 -28.59 4.31 -25.10
N VAL A 46 -29.04 4.32 -23.84
CA VAL A 46 -29.42 5.49 -23.06
C VAL A 46 -28.17 6.29 -22.63
N GLY A 47 -27.09 5.63 -22.24
CA GLY A 47 -25.83 6.31 -21.87
C GLY A 47 -25.20 7.03 -23.05
N ASP A 48 -25.13 6.39 -24.21
CA ASP A 48 -24.61 6.98 -25.45
C ASP A 48 -25.44 8.19 -25.89
N SER A 49 -26.77 8.17 -25.67
CA SER A 49 -27.68 9.28 -25.96
C SER A 49 -27.38 10.48 -25.05
N VAL A 50 -27.04 10.26 -23.78
CA VAL A 50 -26.70 11.30 -22.79
C VAL A 50 -25.38 11.97 -23.13
N VAL A 51 -24.33 11.18 -23.40
CA VAL A 51 -23.03 11.69 -23.85
C VAL A 51 -23.18 12.52 -25.13
N ASN A 52 -23.90 12.01 -26.13
CA ASN A 52 -24.14 12.73 -27.39
C ASN A 52 -24.89 14.05 -27.18
N GLN A 53 -25.89 14.09 -26.27
CA GLN A 53 -26.60 15.33 -25.94
C GLN A 53 -25.69 16.34 -25.23
N LEU A 54 -24.80 15.88 -24.31
CA LEU A 54 -23.83 16.74 -23.64
C LEU A 54 -22.83 17.30 -24.65
N LEU A 55 -22.26 16.45 -25.51
CA LEU A 55 -21.36 16.86 -26.58
C LEU A 55 -22.00 17.87 -27.51
N SER A 56 -23.26 17.63 -27.93
CA SER A 56 -23.99 18.56 -28.78
C SER A 56 -24.23 19.94 -28.13
N LYS A 57 -24.30 19.99 -26.80
CA LYS A 57 -24.44 21.26 -26.06
C LYS A 57 -23.12 21.97 -25.83
N MET A 58 -22.02 21.24 -25.75
CA MET A 58 -20.68 21.79 -25.63
C MET A 58 -20.15 22.28 -26.99
N ASP A 59 -20.43 21.56 -28.09
CA ASP A 59 -19.94 21.85 -29.43
C ASP A 59 -21.03 22.52 -30.32
N GLY A 60 -22.14 22.97 -29.75
CA GLY A 60 -23.24 23.51 -30.51
C GLY A 60 -22.86 24.71 -31.39
N VAL A 61 -23.60 24.91 -32.48
CA VAL A 61 -23.38 25.98 -33.46
C VAL A 61 -23.35 27.38 -32.81
N ASP A 62 -24.05 27.53 -31.70
CA ASP A 62 -24.02 28.72 -30.86
C ASP A 62 -23.15 28.39 -29.63
N GLN A 63 -21.85 28.70 -29.66
CA GLN A 63 -20.99 28.59 -28.48
C GLN A 63 -21.51 29.54 -27.40
N LEU A 64 -22.00 28.94 -26.32
CA LEU A 64 -22.50 29.69 -25.18
C LEU A 64 -21.30 30.09 -24.28
N ASN A 65 -20.91 31.35 -24.33
CA ASN A 65 -19.82 31.89 -23.55
C ASN A 65 -20.19 32.14 -22.07
N ASN A 66 -21.45 31.91 -21.71
CA ASN A 66 -22.00 32.16 -20.37
C ASN A 66 -22.14 30.91 -19.51
N ILE A 67 -21.51 29.77 -19.90
CA ILE A 67 -21.60 28.51 -19.16
C ILE A 67 -20.21 28.03 -18.72
N LEU A 68 -20.07 27.68 -17.45
CA LEU A 68 -18.95 26.94 -16.91
C LEU A 68 -19.41 25.55 -16.47
N ILE A 69 -18.81 24.51 -17.05
CA ILE A 69 -19.11 23.12 -16.70
C ILE A 69 -17.99 22.59 -15.80
N ILE A 70 -18.36 22.03 -14.66
CA ILE A 70 -17.46 21.36 -13.72
C ILE A 70 -17.89 19.90 -13.60
N GLY A 71 -17.09 18.98 -14.08
CA GLY A 71 -17.28 17.53 -13.90
C GLY A 71 -16.42 16.99 -12.78
N MET A 72 -17.00 16.19 -11.88
CA MET A 72 -16.28 15.50 -10.81
C MET A 72 -16.36 14.00 -11.05
N THR A 73 -15.22 13.32 -10.94
CA THR A 73 -15.13 11.86 -11.07
C THR A 73 -13.97 11.30 -10.27
N ASN A 74 -14.12 10.09 -9.76
CA ASN A 74 -13.04 9.31 -9.17
C ASN A 74 -12.31 8.43 -10.21
N ARG A 75 -12.83 8.36 -11.45
CA ARG A 75 -12.37 7.45 -12.49
C ARG A 75 -12.31 8.15 -13.84
N LEU A 76 -11.26 8.97 -14.03
CA LEU A 76 -11.04 9.67 -15.29
C LEU A 76 -10.88 8.70 -16.48
N ASP A 77 -10.32 7.50 -16.21
CA ASP A 77 -10.14 6.41 -17.18
C ASP A 77 -11.46 5.87 -17.76
N MET A 78 -12.58 6.09 -17.09
CA MET A 78 -13.89 5.64 -17.55
C MET A 78 -14.68 6.69 -18.33
N ILE A 79 -14.25 7.94 -18.31
CA ILE A 79 -14.91 9.01 -19.05
C ILE A 79 -14.67 8.85 -20.56
N ASP A 80 -15.70 9.10 -21.36
CA ASP A 80 -15.57 9.10 -22.82
C ASP A 80 -14.55 10.16 -23.27
N GLU A 81 -13.51 9.73 -23.98
CA GLU A 81 -12.41 10.59 -24.44
C GLU A 81 -12.89 11.79 -25.24
N ALA A 82 -14.04 11.68 -25.92
CA ALA A 82 -14.61 12.78 -26.65
C ALA A 82 -14.96 13.99 -25.77
N LEU A 83 -15.28 13.76 -24.49
CA LEU A 83 -15.56 14.85 -23.53
C LEU A 83 -14.28 15.55 -23.03
N LEU A 84 -13.14 14.86 -23.08
CA LEU A 84 -11.86 15.36 -22.55
C LEU A 84 -11.04 16.15 -23.58
N ARG A 85 -11.57 16.31 -24.81
CA ARG A 85 -10.89 17.04 -25.88
C ARG A 85 -10.85 18.55 -25.62
N PRO A 86 -9.86 19.27 -26.22
CA PRO A 86 -9.82 20.73 -26.17
C PRO A 86 -11.13 21.39 -26.60
N GLY A 87 -11.50 22.47 -25.93
CA GLY A 87 -12.78 23.17 -26.14
C GLY A 87 -13.95 22.57 -25.34
N ARG A 88 -13.74 21.49 -24.56
CA ARG A 88 -14.76 20.81 -23.75
C ARG A 88 -14.29 20.76 -22.29
N LEU A 89 -14.17 19.57 -21.68
CA LEU A 89 -13.59 19.40 -20.35
C LEU A 89 -12.06 19.28 -20.47
N GLU A 90 -11.40 20.32 -20.95
CA GLU A 90 -9.97 20.32 -21.28
C GLU A 90 -9.07 20.52 -20.06
N VAL A 91 -9.56 21.19 -19.00
CA VAL A 91 -8.80 21.46 -17.80
C VAL A 91 -9.02 20.32 -16.81
N HIS A 92 -7.98 19.55 -16.54
CA HIS A 92 -8.02 18.46 -15.58
C HIS A 92 -7.28 18.88 -14.31
N MET A 93 -7.97 18.85 -13.19
CA MET A 93 -7.42 19.13 -11.87
C MET A 93 -7.49 17.87 -11.02
N GLU A 94 -6.34 17.26 -10.76
CA GLU A 94 -6.27 16.10 -9.88
C GLU A 94 -6.24 16.56 -8.42
N ILE A 95 -7.22 16.10 -7.64
CA ILE A 95 -7.30 16.33 -6.20
C ILE A 95 -6.72 15.10 -5.49
N ASN A 96 -5.49 15.25 -5.01
CA ASN A 96 -4.77 14.21 -4.29
C ASN A 96 -5.12 14.20 -2.79
N LEU A 97 -4.58 13.18 -2.07
CA LEU A 97 -4.65 13.16 -0.62
C LEU A 97 -4.03 14.44 -0.04
N PRO A 98 -4.59 14.98 1.06
CA PRO A 98 -4.12 16.20 1.66
C PRO A 98 -2.72 16.00 2.30
N ASP A 99 -1.86 16.99 2.15
CA ASP A 99 -0.62 17.11 2.92
C ASP A 99 -0.92 17.40 4.39
N GLU A 100 0.09 17.48 5.25
CA GLU A 100 -0.09 17.72 6.68
C GLU A 100 -0.83 19.03 6.96
N ARG A 101 -0.53 20.11 6.20
CA ARG A 101 -1.23 21.38 6.31
C ARG A 101 -2.69 21.28 5.88
N GLY A 102 -2.96 20.59 4.80
CA GLY A 102 -4.31 20.30 4.33
C GLY A 102 -5.10 19.46 5.33
N ARG A 103 -4.48 18.44 5.95
CA ARG A 103 -5.12 17.66 7.01
C ARG A 103 -5.43 18.52 8.24
N LEU A 104 -4.51 19.37 8.65
CA LEU A 104 -4.77 20.33 9.74
C LEU A 104 -5.97 21.23 9.44
N GLN A 105 -6.09 21.73 8.21
CA GLN A 105 -7.24 22.53 7.79
C GLN A 105 -8.54 21.71 7.82
N ILE A 106 -8.53 20.48 7.32
CA ILE A 106 -9.68 19.59 7.34
C ILE A 106 -10.10 19.26 8.77
N ILE A 107 -9.14 18.92 9.66
CA ILE A 107 -9.42 18.70 11.08
C ILE A 107 -10.04 19.93 11.72
N ASN A 108 -9.50 21.13 11.43
CA ASN A 108 -10.06 22.39 11.90
C ASN A 108 -11.52 22.59 11.47
N ILE A 109 -11.86 22.27 10.24
CA ILE A 109 -13.23 22.35 9.71
C ILE A 109 -14.14 21.33 10.41
N GLN A 110 -13.72 20.07 10.48
CA GLN A 110 -14.52 18.99 11.06
C GLN A 110 -14.75 19.17 12.57
N THR A 111 -13.77 19.73 13.31
CA THR A 111 -13.89 19.98 14.74
C THR A 111 -14.48 21.35 15.08
N SER A 112 -14.78 22.20 14.10
CA SER A 112 -15.26 23.57 14.33
C SER A 112 -16.50 23.65 15.23
N LYS A 113 -17.50 22.80 14.97
CA LYS A 113 -18.73 22.71 15.77
C LYS A 113 -18.45 22.26 17.21
N MET A 114 -17.52 21.30 17.39
CA MET A 114 -17.14 20.80 18.72
C MET A 114 -16.47 21.90 19.56
N ARG A 115 -15.60 22.69 18.93
CA ARG A 115 -14.93 23.83 19.58
C ARG A 115 -15.91 24.94 19.92
N THR A 116 -16.81 25.29 18.99
CA THR A 116 -17.83 26.32 19.22
C THR A 116 -18.77 25.94 20.36
N ASN A 117 -19.12 24.68 20.48
CA ASN A 117 -20.01 24.17 21.53
C ASN A 117 -19.26 23.81 22.83
N GLY A 118 -17.93 24.00 22.89
CA GLY A 118 -17.14 23.72 24.10
C GLY A 118 -17.02 22.22 24.44
N VAL A 119 -17.30 21.32 23.48
CA VAL A 119 -17.28 19.86 23.67
C VAL A 119 -15.86 19.27 23.48
N MET A 120 -14.92 20.04 22.95
CA MET A 120 -13.53 19.59 22.79
C MET A 120 -12.69 20.05 23.99
N ASP A 121 -11.90 19.14 24.55
CA ASP A 121 -11.00 19.46 25.65
C ASP A 121 -9.76 20.25 25.17
N ARG A 122 -9.09 20.92 26.12
CA ARG A 122 -7.90 21.74 25.85
C ARG A 122 -6.64 20.92 25.59
N ASP A 123 -6.62 19.65 25.97
CA ASP A 123 -5.51 18.71 25.77
C ASP A 123 -5.37 18.24 24.32
N VAL A 124 -6.38 18.48 23.46
CA VAL A 124 -6.38 18.06 22.05
C VAL A 124 -5.57 19.02 21.20
N SER A 125 -4.44 18.56 20.70
CA SER A 125 -3.60 19.29 19.73
C SER A 125 -3.97 18.91 18.30
N LEU A 126 -4.53 19.83 17.53
CA LEU A 126 -4.92 19.58 16.12
C LEU A 126 -3.69 19.39 15.22
N SER A 127 -2.54 19.99 15.54
CA SER A 127 -1.30 19.80 14.81
C SER A 127 -0.72 18.39 15.04
N GLU A 128 -0.79 17.88 16.27
CA GLU A 128 -0.43 16.50 16.58
C GLU A 128 -1.30 15.50 15.79
N LEU A 129 -2.62 15.70 15.79
CA LEU A 129 -3.56 14.88 15.02
C LEU A 129 -3.27 14.94 13.51
N ALA A 130 -2.89 16.10 12.97
CA ALA A 130 -2.51 16.22 11.57
C ALA A 130 -1.24 15.43 11.24
N GLY A 131 -0.28 15.34 12.16
CA GLY A 131 0.90 14.48 12.04
C GLY A 131 0.55 13.00 12.07
N LEU A 132 -0.32 12.59 13.01
CA LEU A 132 -0.74 11.19 13.19
C LEU A 132 -1.66 10.66 12.08
N THR A 133 -2.39 11.53 11.37
CA THR A 133 -3.34 11.16 10.30
C THR A 133 -2.71 11.07 8.92
N LYS A 134 -1.46 10.61 8.81
CA LYS A 134 -0.80 10.40 7.52
C LYS A 134 -1.65 9.52 6.61
N ASN A 135 -1.78 9.92 5.34
CA ASN A 135 -2.58 9.23 4.30
C ASN A 135 -4.10 9.25 4.49
N PHE A 136 -4.62 9.98 5.45
CA PHE A 136 -6.07 10.12 5.62
C PHE A 136 -6.65 11.06 4.55
N SER A 137 -7.74 10.64 3.95
CA SER A 137 -8.63 11.48 3.15
C SER A 137 -9.52 12.35 4.03
N GLY A 138 -10.19 13.33 3.44
CA GLY A 138 -11.17 14.16 4.16
C GLY A 138 -12.31 13.35 4.80
N ALA A 139 -12.73 12.27 4.14
CA ALA A 139 -13.77 11.36 4.64
C ALA A 139 -13.30 10.57 5.86
N GLU A 140 -12.06 10.08 5.85
CA GLU A 140 -11.48 9.35 6.97
C GLU A 140 -11.22 10.27 8.17
N ILE A 141 -10.79 11.51 7.94
CA ILE A 141 -10.69 12.51 9.01
C ILE A 141 -12.07 12.81 9.62
N ALA A 142 -13.12 12.91 8.81
CA ALA A 142 -14.48 13.07 9.32
C ALA A 142 -14.93 11.83 10.12
N GLY A 143 -14.58 10.63 9.66
CA GLY A 143 -14.79 9.37 10.37
C GLY A 143 -14.06 9.34 11.71
N LEU A 144 -12.81 9.76 11.74
CA LEU A 144 -11.99 9.88 12.96
C LEU A 144 -12.65 10.78 14.02
N VAL A 145 -13.07 11.99 13.62
CA VAL A 145 -13.75 12.93 14.51
C VAL A 145 -15.05 12.35 15.04
N LYS A 146 -15.81 11.63 14.20
CA LYS A 146 -17.04 10.95 14.58
C LYS A 146 -16.79 9.79 15.57
N SER A 147 -15.77 8.97 15.31
CA SER A 147 -15.36 7.88 16.19
C SER A 147 -14.87 8.41 17.54
N ALA A 148 -14.03 9.44 17.58
CA ALA A 148 -13.58 10.08 18.82
C ALA A 148 -14.77 10.60 19.65
N THR A 149 -15.78 11.16 18.99
CA THR A 149 -17.04 11.60 19.67
C THR A 149 -17.79 10.40 20.24
N SER A 150 -17.83 9.28 19.55
CA SER A 150 -18.45 8.05 20.02
C SER A 150 -17.73 7.48 21.25
N PHE A 151 -16.39 7.49 21.28
CA PHE A 151 -15.63 7.07 22.45
C PHE A 151 -15.90 7.97 23.67
N ALA A 152 -15.91 9.29 23.48
CA ALA A 152 -16.29 10.23 24.55
C ALA A 152 -17.69 9.96 25.08
N PHE A 153 -18.65 9.69 24.20
CA PHE A 153 -20.03 9.34 24.60
C PHE A 153 -20.07 8.02 25.36
N ASN A 154 -19.38 6.98 24.88
CA ASN A 154 -19.37 5.66 25.52
C ASN A 154 -18.83 5.69 26.95
N ARG A 155 -17.90 6.59 27.28
CA ARG A 155 -17.44 6.78 28.67
C ARG A 155 -18.54 7.24 29.63
N HIS A 156 -19.58 7.87 29.12
CA HIS A 156 -20.72 8.37 29.93
C HIS A 156 -21.93 7.43 29.88
N VAL A 157 -21.85 6.32 29.16
CA VAL A 157 -22.93 5.28 29.16
C VAL A 157 -22.71 4.35 30.32
N LYS A 158 -23.70 4.25 31.21
CA LYS A 158 -23.71 3.27 32.31
C LYS A 158 -24.07 1.89 31.76
N VAL A 159 -23.13 0.94 31.89
CA VAL A 159 -23.39 -0.47 31.58
C VAL A 159 -24.16 -1.10 32.71
N GLY A 160 -25.44 -1.43 32.47
CA GLY A 160 -26.33 -2.08 33.43
C GLY A 160 -27.51 -2.77 32.71
N THR A 161 -28.48 -3.31 33.47
CA THR A 161 -29.65 -3.99 32.94
C THR A 161 -30.57 -3.12 32.05
N MET A 162 -30.47 -1.80 32.16
CA MET A 162 -30.94 -0.83 31.17
C MET A 162 -29.82 0.15 30.87
N ALA A 163 -29.56 0.40 29.59
CA ALA A 163 -28.61 1.41 29.17
C ALA A 163 -29.11 2.80 29.62
N GLY A 164 -28.52 3.35 30.64
CA GLY A 164 -28.83 4.68 31.18
C GLY A 164 -27.72 5.67 30.81
N ILE A 165 -28.11 6.90 30.48
CA ILE A 165 -27.20 8.00 30.29
C ILE A 165 -26.84 8.59 31.65
N SER A 166 -25.59 8.85 31.94
CA SER A 166 -25.13 9.52 33.15
C SER A 166 -25.66 10.95 33.17
N ASP A 167 -26.05 11.45 34.38
CA ASP A 167 -26.47 12.85 34.55
C ASP A 167 -25.39 13.88 34.16
N ASP A 168 -24.17 13.43 33.95
CA ASP A 168 -22.98 14.24 33.64
C ASP A 168 -22.72 14.38 32.13
N VAL A 169 -23.63 13.97 31.25
CA VAL A 169 -23.51 14.10 29.80
C VAL A 169 -23.40 15.58 29.36
N SER A 170 -23.95 16.49 30.10
CA SER A 170 -23.83 17.94 29.86
C SER A 170 -22.39 18.44 29.96
N ASN A 171 -21.50 17.72 30.66
CA ASN A 171 -20.07 18.02 30.82
C ASN A 171 -19.18 17.17 29.94
N MET A 172 -19.75 16.37 29.02
CA MET A 172 -18.99 15.54 28.11
C MET A 172 -18.02 16.36 27.28
N ARG A 173 -16.75 15.96 27.31
CA ARG A 173 -15.70 16.52 26.45
C ARG A 173 -14.93 15.42 25.76
N VAL A 174 -14.63 15.65 24.50
CA VAL A 174 -13.75 14.79 23.71
C VAL A 174 -12.31 15.18 24.01
N ASN A 175 -11.55 14.27 24.58
CA ASN A 175 -10.17 14.47 24.99
C ASN A 175 -9.18 13.86 23.97
N ARG A 176 -7.88 14.04 24.20
CA ARG A 176 -6.81 13.49 23.36
C ARG A 176 -6.87 11.96 23.28
N GLU A 177 -7.20 11.26 24.37
CA GLU A 177 -7.24 9.81 24.43
C GLU A 177 -8.35 9.23 23.54
N ASP A 178 -9.52 9.89 23.47
CA ASP A 178 -10.59 9.49 22.54
C ASP A 178 -10.14 9.54 21.07
N PHE A 179 -9.34 10.53 20.70
CA PHE A 179 -8.77 10.61 19.35
C PHE A 179 -7.72 9.53 19.11
N LEU A 180 -6.91 9.17 20.11
CA LEU A 180 -5.95 8.07 19.97
C LEU A 180 -6.66 6.72 19.82
N CYS A 181 -7.69 6.44 20.62
CA CYS A 181 -8.53 5.25 20.44
C CYS A 181 -9.21 5.24 19.06
N ALA A 182 -9.69 6.38 18.60
CA ALA A 182 -10.30 6.49 17.28
C ALA A 182 -9.29 6.24 16.13
N LEU A 183 -8.00 6.60 16.30
CA LEU A 183 -6.94 6.30 15.34
C LEU A 183 -6.62 4.80 15.26
N GLU A 184 -6.84 4.04 16.33
CA GLU A 184 -6.72 2.58 16.29
C GLU A 184 -7.85 1.92 15.49
N GLU A 185 -9.05 2.49 15.53
CA GLU A 185 -10.23 1.99 14.81
C GLU A 185 -10.27 2.44 13.35
N VAL A 186 -10.00 3.71 13.08
CA VAL A 186 -10.08 4.29 11.73
C VAL A 186 -8.73 4.20 11.04
N LYS A 187 -8.59 3.25 10.12
CA LYS A 187 -7.37 3.08 9.31
C LYS A 187 -7.53 3.74 7.95
N PRO A 188 -6.46 4.34 7.39
CA PRO A 188 -6.51 4.89 6.04
C PRO A 188 -6.69 3.78 5.01
N ALA A 189 -7.62 3.97 4.06
CA ALA A 189 -7.82 3.03 2.96
C ALA A 189 -6.67 3.04 1.95
N PHE A 190 -5.93 4.15 1.94
CA PHE A 190 -4.78 4.36 1.06
C PHE A 190 -3.52 4.55 1.89
N GLY A 191 -2.43 3.91 1.47
CA GLY A 191 -1.11 4.13 2.07
C GLY A 191 -0.40 2.85 2.50
N VAL A 192 0.03 2.79 3.74
CA VAL A 192 0.86 1.70 4.26
C VAL A 192 -0.02 0.66 4.95
N ALA A 193 0.00 -0.57 4.45
CA ALA A 193 -0.60 -1.72 5.13
C ALA A 193 0.41 -2.24 6.18
N GLU A 194 0.60 -1.50 7.29
CA GLU A 194 1.59 -1.84 8.31
C GLU A 194 1.36 -3.23 8.90
N GLU A 195 0.12 -3.60 9.13
CA GLU A 195 -0.24 -4.91 9.68
C GLU A 195 0.20 -6.06 8.75
N GLU A 196 -0.01 -5.93 7.42
CA GLU A 196 0.44 -6.92 6.43
C GLU A 196 1.98 -7.04 6.42
N LEU A 197 2.68 -5.91 6.51
CA LEU A 197 4.14 -5.87 6.52
C LEU A 197 4.71 -6.41 7.84
N GLN A 198 4.12 -6.05 8.98
CA GLN A 198 4.52 -6.56 10.29
C GLN A 198 4.31 -8.07 10.41
N GLN A 199 3.22 -8.63 9.88
CA GLN A 199 3.01 -10.08 9.83
C GLN A 199 4.11 -10.81 9.07
N VAL A 200 4.60 -10.22 7.98
CA VAL A 200 5.69 -10.80 7.18
C VAL A 200 7.04 -10.73 7.89
N VAL A 201 7.31 -9.64 8.59
CA VAL A 201 8.53 -9.48 9.40
C VAL A 201 8.49 -10.37 10.65
N GLY A 202 7.30 -10.57 11.22
CA GLY A 202 7.11 -11.37 12.44
C GLY A 202 7.85 -10.75 13.64
N ASN A 203 8.76 -11.51 14.24
CA ASN A 203 9.49 -11.11 15.44
C ASN A 203 10.73 -10.21 15.18
N GLY A 204 10.82 -9.61 13.99
CA GLY A 204 11.97 -8.77 13.62
C GLY A 204 13.00 -9.49 12.76
N ILE A 205 14.07 -8.78 12.42
CA ILE A 205 15.20 -9.31 11.64
C ILE A 205 16.31 -9.70 12.58
N MET A 206 16.77 -10.94 12.47
CA MET A 206 17.95 -11.42 13.20
C MET A 206 19.24 -11.06 12.46
N HIS A 207 20.16 -10.39 13.15
CA HIS A 207 21.44 -9.94 12.59
C HIS A 207 22.53 -11.02 12.78
N PHE A 208 22.25 -12.24 12.33
CA PHE A 208 23.12 -13.41 12.54
C PHE A 208 24.43 -13.39 11.75
N ALA A 209 24.58 -12.49 10.79
CA ALA A 209 25.81 -12.37 9.99
C ALA A 209 25.95 -10.97 9.38
N PRO A 210 27.19 -10.47 9.12
CA PRO A 210 27.43 -9.12 8.59
C PRO A 210 26.78 -8.83 7.24
N HIS A 211 26.47 -9.85 6.45
CA HIS A 211 25.79 -9.66 5.17
C HIS A 211 24.34 -9.17 5.33
N ILE A 212 23.67 -9.46 6.46
CA ILE A 212 22.31 -8.95 6.72
C ILE A 212 22.36 -7.42 6.86
N ASP A 213 23.32 -6.89 7.61
CA ASP A 213 23.49 -5.44 7.77
C ASP A 213 23.86 -4.77 6.44
N SER A 214 24.68 -5.45 5.63
CA SER A 214 25.02 -4.97 4.28
C SER A 214 23.77 -4.89 3.38
N ILE A 215 22.91 -5.92 3.38
CA ILE A 215 21.67 -5.95 2.61
C ILE A 215 20.72 -4.83 3.04
N LEU A 216 20.55 -4.64 4.36
CA LEU A 216 19.69 -3.56 4.88
C LEU A 216 20.23 -2.19 4.50
N ARG A 217 21.57 -2.00 4.59
CA ARG A 217 22.23 -0.75 4.16
C ARG A 217 22.06 -0.50 2.67
N ASP A 218 22.27 -1.51 1.83
CA ASP A 218 22.06 -1.39 0.37
C ASP A 218 20.61 -1.04 0.04
N GLY A 219 19.64 -1.64 0.76
CA GLY A 219 18.23 -1.30 0.67
C GLY A 219 17.95 0.16 1.05
N GLN A 220 18.52 0.63 2.16
CA GLN A 220 18.39 2.03 2.60
C GLN A 220 18.99 3.02 1.60
N LEU A 221 20.15 2.69 1.01
CA LEU A 221 20.73 3.50 -0.05
C LEU A 221 19.81 3.62 -1.28
N ARG A 222 19.07 2.55 -1.63
CA ARG A 222 18.07 2.59 -2.71
C ARG A 222 16.87 3.46 -2.34
N VAL A 223 16.39 3.39 -1.11
CA VAL A 223 15.35 4.28 -0.59
C VAL A 223 15.81 5.74 -0.70
N GLU A 224 17.03 6.05 -0.27
CA GLU A 224 17.58 7.40 -0.34
C GLU A 224 17.82 7.85 -1.79
N GLN A 225 18.24 6.93 -2.66
CA GLN A 225 18.34 7.20 -4.11
C GLN A 225 16.99 7.66 -4.67
N VAL A 226 15.88 6.98 -4.34
CA VAL A 226 14.53 7.38 -4.79
C VAL A 226 14.12 8.72 -4.17
N ARG A 227 14.47 8.95 -2.89
CA ARG A 227 14.11 10.18 -2.17
C ARG A 227 14.79 11.42 -2.75
N THR A 228 16.06 11.32 -3.14
CA THR A 228 16.90 12.48 -3.49
C THR A 228 17.14 12.65 -4.98
N SER A 229 17.11 11.56 -5.78
CA SER A 229 17.44 11.62 -7.20
C SER A 229 16.46 12.47 -8.00
N GLN A 230 16.98 13.40 -8.79
CA GLN A 230 16.19 14.18 -9.75
C GLN A 230 16.09 13.51 -11.14
N ARG A 231 16.94 12.51 -11.40
CA ARG A 231 17.06 11.87 -12.73
C ARG A 231 16.35 10.52 -12.82
N THR A 232 16.28 9.78 -11.71
CA THR A 232 15.66 8.46 -11.67
C THR A 232 14.36 8.52 -10.88
N SER A 233 13.24 8.34 -11.59
CA SER A 233 11.90 8.30 -11.00
C SER A 233 11.48 6.88 -10.59
N LEU A 234 12.11 5.86 -11.20
CA LEU A 234 11.88 4.45 -10.93
C LEU A 234 13.18 3.77 -10.56
N VAL A 235 13.18 3.05 -9.43
CA VAL A 235 14.26 2.15 -9.02
C VAL A 235 13.66 0.78 -8.76
N THR A 236 14.25 -0.25 -9.36
CA THR A 236 13.82 -1.64 -9.20
C THR A 236 14.97 -2.46 -8.62
N ALA A 237 14.71 -3.21 -7.55
CA ALA A 237 15.71 -4.07 -6.91
C ALA A 237 15.15 -5.47 -6.68
N LEU A 238 15.96 -6.48 -7.02
CA LEU A 238 15.63 -7.88 -6.86
C LEU A 238 16.39 -8.50 -5.70
N LEU A 239 15.68 -8.97 -4.68
CA LEU A 239 16.25 -9.81 -3.61
C LEU A 239 16.11 -11.27 -4.01
N HIS A 240 17.21 -11.94 -4.27
CA HIS A 240 17.19 -13.35 -4.70
C HIS A 240 17.99 -14.25 -3.76
N GLY A 241 17.58 -15.50 -3.65
CA GLY A 241 18.27 -16.51 -2.82
C GLY A 241 17.36 -17.69 -2.52
N PRO A 242 17.88 -18.71 -1.81
CA PRO A 242 17.12 -19.92 -1.52
C PRO A 242 15.81 -19.65 -0.76
N ALA A 243 14.88 -20.60 -0.83
CA ALA A 243 13.64 -20.51 -0.08
C ALA A 243 13.90 -20.48 1.44
N GLY A 244 13.17 -19.63 2.19
CA GLY A 244 13.31 -19.53 3.62
C GLY A 244 14.52 -18.69 4.12
N SER A 245 15.27 -18.03 3.23
CA SER A 245 16.42 -17.18 3.60
C SER A 245 16.04 -15.81 4.18
N GLY A 246 14.76 -15.45 4.29
CA GLY A 246 14.30 -14.20 4.89
C GLY A 246 14.12 -13.03 3.91
N LYS A 247 14.13 -13.25 2.60
CA LYS A 247 14.01 -12.22 1.55
C LYS A 247 12.82 -11.27 1.74
N THR A 248 11.64 -11.85 1.93
CA THR A 248 10.40 -11.07 2.08
C THR A 248 10.41 -10.20 3.33
N ALA A 249 10.92 -10.76 4.46
CA ALA A 249 11.06 -10.01 5.71
C ALA A 249 12.06 -8.84 5.56
N LEU A 250 13.21 -9.07 4.89
CA LEU A 250 14.19 -8.02 4.61
C LEU A 250 13.59 -6.93 3.70
N ALA A 251 12.89 -7.30 2.63
CA ALA A 251 12.23 -6.35 1.74
C ALA A 251 11.16 -5.51 2.47
N ALA A 252 10.35 -6.16 3.32
CA ALA A 252 9.35 -5.48 4.14
C ALA A 252 9.99 -4.53 5.16
N THR A 253 11.08 -4.94 5.81
CA THR A 253 11.82 -4.09 6.76
C THR A 253 12.42 -2.86 6.08
N ILE A 254 13.04 -3.02 4.89
CA ILE A 254 13.55 -1.90 4.10
C ILE A 254 12.40 -0.95 3.73
N ALA A 255 11.25 -1.51 3.32
CA ALA A 255 10.08 -0.72 2.97
C ALA A 255 9.53 0.07 4.17
N MET A 256 9.36 -0.54 5.33
CA MET A 256 8.89 0.13 6.55
C MET A 256 9.86 1.21 7.03
N ALA A 257 11.17 0.93 7.02
CA ALA A 257 12.20 1.88 7.43
C ALA A 257 12.29 3.11 6.50
N SER A 258 11.69 3.07 5.33
CA SER A 258 11.66 4.20 4.39
C SER A 258 10.74 5.34 4.83
N GLU A 259 9.71 5.04 5.62
CA GLU A 259 8.64 5.96 6.00
C GLU A 259 7.92 6.63 4.82
N PHE A 260 7.93 5.98 3.64
CA PHE A 260 7.25 6.52 2.47
C PHE A 260 5.72 6.52 2.69
N PRO A 261 5.01 7.51 2.13
CA PRO A 261 3.57 7.62 2.32
C PRO A 261 2.74 6.50 1.69
N PHE A 262 3.29 5.79 0.71
CA PHE A 262 2.64 4.61 0.11
C PHE A 262 3.59 3.42 0.12
N ILE A 263 3.19 2.34 0.78
CA ILE A 263 3.91 1.06 0.78
C ILE A 263 2.87 -0.05 0.59
N LYS A 264 3.00 -0.85 -0.46
CA LYS A 264 2.09 -1.96 -0.73
C LYS A 264 2.85 -3.25 -0.93
N LEU A 265 2.40 -4.30 -0.24
CA LEU A 265 2.87 -5.67 -0.45
C LEU A 265 1.96 -6.36 -1.48
N VAL A 266 2.57 -6.87 -2.53
CA VAL A 266 1.95 -7.73 -3.54
C VAL A 266 2.44 -9.15 -3.28
N ALA A 267 1.67 -9.91 -2.55
CA ALA A 267 1.97 -11.29 -2.20
C ALA A 267 1.07 -12.27 -2.97
N PRO A 268 1.56 -13.48 -3.26
CA PRO A 268 0.75 -14.52 -3.93
C PRO A 268 -0.55 -14.85 -3.20
N GLU A 269 -0.56 -14.74 -1.86
CA GLU A 269 -1.74 -14.97 -1.03
C GLU A 269 -2.90 -14.04 -1.41
N ASN A 270 -2.60 -12.79 -1.78
CA ASN A 270 -3.60 -11.79 -2.17
C ASN A 270 -4.25 -12.10 -3.52
N MET A 271 -3.69 -13.05 -4.28
CA MET A 271 -4.13 -13.42 -5.63
C MET A 271 -4.76 -14.81 -5.70
N VAL A 272 -4.94 -15.48 -4.56
CA VAL A 272 -5.57 -16.82 -4.50
C VAL A 272 -7.00 -16.74 -5.04
N GLY A 273 -7.33 -17.62 -6.01
CA GLY A 273 -8.64 -17.65 -6.65
C GLY A 273 -8.86 -16.62 -7.76
N MET A 274 -7.89 -15.76 -8.05
CA MET A 274 -7.97 -14.82 -9.17
C MET A 274 -7.58 -15.52 -10.48
N ASN A 275 -8.35 -15.27 -11.54
CA ASN A 275 -7.93 -15.62 -12.90
C ASN A 275 -6.86 -14.62 -13.42
N GLU A 276 -6.23 -14.92 -14.56
CA GLU A 276 -5.17 -14.09 -15.15
C GLU A 276 -5.59 -12.63 -15.35
N ALA A 277 -6.79 -12.38 -15.87
CA ALA A 277 -7.29 -11.03 -16.10
C ALA A 277 -7.49 -10.26 -14.78
N ALA A 278 -7.98 -10.93 -13.73
CA ALA A 278 -8.13 -10.32 -12.41
C ALA A 278 -6.77 -10.02 -11.77
N LYS A 279 -5.76 -10.91 -11.93
CA LYS A 279 -4.38 -10.66 -11.47
C LYS A 279 -3.76 -9.44 -12.16
N ILE A 280 -3.90 -9.34 -13.47
CA ILE A 280 -3.41 -8.18 -14.25
C ILE A 280 -4.10 -6.89 -13.80
N SER A 281 -5.42 -6.93 -13.61
CA SER A 281 -6.18 -5.78 -13.11
C SER A 281 -5.74 -5.37 -11.70
N TYR A 282 -5.47 -6.34 -10.82
CA TYR A 282 -4.97 -6.09 -9.47
C TYR A 282 -3.57 -5.45 -9.51
N LEU A 283 -2.63 -6.00 -10.29
CA LEU A 283 -1.28 -5.43 -10.45
C LEU A 283 -1.36 -4.01 -11.00
N ASN A 284 -2.11 -3.79 -12.08
CA ASN A 284 -2.32 -2.45 -12.64
C ASN A 284 -2.86 -1.47 -11.60
N LYS A 285 -3.85 -1.88 -10.82
CA LYS A 285 -4.43 -1.04 -9.76
C LYS A 285 -3.38 -0.65 -8.72
N VAL A 286 -2.57 -1.60 -8.24
CA VAL A 286 -1.50 -1.31 -7.25
C VAL A 286 -0.50 -0.30 -7.79
N PHE A 287 -0.05 -0.46 -9.05
CA PHE A 287 0.88 0.50 -9.67
C PHE A 287 0.23 1.87 -9.90
N LEU A 288 -1.02 1.93 -10.35
CA LEU A 288 -1.75 3.19 -10.50
C LEU A 288 -1.96 3.89 -9.15
N ASP A 289 -2.28 3.13 -8.10
CA ASP A 289 -2.41 3.68 -6.76
C ASP A 289 -1.07 4.23 -6.24
N SER A 290 0.06 3.57 -6.54
CA SER A 290 1.38 4.06 -6.17
C SER A 290 1.70 5.44 -6.78
N TYR A 291 1.17 5.73 -7.97
CA TYR A 291 1.39 7.03 -8.64
C TYR A 291 0.59 8.19 -8.03
N LYS A 292 -0.36 7.92 -7.14
CA LYS A 292 -1.10 8.96 -6.39
C LYS A 292 -0.25 9.58 -5.28
N SER A 293 0.79 8.89 -4.83
CA SER A 293 1.72 9.36 -3.81
C SER A 293 3.00 9.95 -4.44
N PRO A 294 3.62 10.97 -3.84
CA PRO A 294 4.89 11.50 -4.32
C PRO A 294 6.05 10.51 -4.20
N LEU A 295 6.03 9.68 -3.16
CA LEU A 295 7.03 8.65 -2.87
C LEU A 295 6.32 7.34 -2.56
N SER A 296 6.68 6.27 -3.24
CA SER A 296 5.99 4.99 -3.13
C SER A 296 6.96 3.82 -3.14
N ILE A 297 6.60 2.76 -2.41
CA ILE A 297 7.27 1.46 -2.47
C ILE A 297 6.25 0.37 -2.78
N ILE A 298 6.58 -0.49 -3.71
CA ILE A 298 5.87 -1.74 -3.96
C ILE A 298 6.82 -2.89 -3.65
N VAL A 299 6.43 -3.77 -2.74
CA VAL A 299 7.13 -5.03 -2.46
C VAL A 299 6.40 -6.13 -3.22
N VAL A 300 7.07 -6.75 -4.20
CA VAL A 300 6.53 -7.85 -4.99
C VAL A 300 7.14 -9.15 -4.49
N ASP A 301 6.38 -9.92 -3.72
CA ASP A 301 6.90 -11.14 -3.11
C ASP A 301 6.74 -12.36 -4.01
N SER A 302 7.78 -13.19 -4.04
CA SER A 302 7.77 -14.51 -4.72
C SER A 302 7.24 -14.42 -6.16
N ILE A 303 7.94 -13.69 -7.03
CA ILE A 303 7.55 -13.45 -8.44
C ILE A 303 7.20 -14.77 -9.13
N GLU A 304 7.97 -15.83 -8.89
CA GLU A 304 7.75 -17.16 -9.46
C GLU A 304 6.34 -17.71 -9.20
N LYS A 305 5.77 -17.39 -8.02
CA LYS A 305 4.40 -17.81 -7.69
C LYS A 305 3.35 -16.92 -8.34
N ILE A 306 3.62 -15.62 -8.46
CA ILE A 306 2.72 -14.66 -9.11
C ILE A 306 2.52 -15.01 -10.58
N VAL A 307 3.61 -15.36 -11.29
CA VAL A 307 3.55 -15.79 -12.69
C VAL A 307 3.17 -17.28 -12.87
N GLU A 308 2.83 -17.98 -11.77
CA GLU A 308 2.41 -19.39 -11.77
C GLU A 308 3.45 -20.35 -12.39
N TRP A 309 4.73 -20.08 -12.14
CA TRP A 309 5.78 -20.91 -12.68
C TRP A 309 5.83 -22.30 -12.02
N VAL A 310 5.90 -23.34 -12.85
CA VAL A 310 5.99 -24.73 -12.44
C VAL A 310 7.19 -25.39 -13.13
N PRO A 311 8.10 -26.06 -12.39
CA PRO A 311 9.33 -26.64 -12.94
C PRO A 311 9.10 -27.86 -13.84
N ILE A 312 7.98 -28.55 -13.67
CA ILE A 312 7.64 -29.76 -14.45
C ILE A 312 6.94 -29.35 -15.76
N GLY A 313 7.67 -29.43 -16.88
CA GLY A 313 7.21 -28.93 -18.17
C GLY A 313 6.97 -27.43 -18.09
N PRO A 314 8.03 -26.60 -18.14
CA PRO A 314 8.00 -25.20 -17.72
C PRO A 314 6.73 -24.51 -18.19
N ARG A 315 5.85 -24.24 -17.24
CA ARG A 315 4.57 -23.57 -17.46
C ARG A 315 4.55 -22.32 -16.63
N PHE A 316 4.02 -21.25 -17.20
CA PHE A 316 3.81 -19.97 -16.55
C PHE A 316 2.68 -19.22 -17.25
N SER A 317 2.11 -18.23 -16.56
CA SER A 317 1.13 -17.34 -17.17
C SER A 317 1.86 -16.24 -17.97
N ASN A 318 1.91 -16.39 -19.29
CA ASN A 318 2.50 -15.39 -20.17
C ASN A 318 1.80 -14.02 -20.08
N PRO A 319 0.45 -13.93 -20.01
CA PRO A 319 -0.21 -12.62 -19.85
C PRO A 319 0.19 -11.88 -18.58
N VAL A 320 0.32 -12.59 -17.44
CA VAL A 320 0.74 -11.99 -16.16
C VAL A 320 2.22 -11.60 -16.21
N LEU A 321 3.07 -12.43 -16.82
CA LEU A 321 4.50 -12.12 -17.01
C LEU A 321 4.68 -10.85 -17.84
N GLN A 322 4.01 -10.73 -18.98
CA GLN A 322 4.09 -9.55 -19.85
C GLN A 322 3.57 -8.28 -19.14
N ALA A 323 2.46 -8.40 -18.41
CA ALA A 323 1.94 -7.28 -17.64
C ALA A 323 2.94 -6.82 -16.57
N LEU A 324 3.57 -7.76 -15.85
CA LEU A 324 4.55 -7.45 -14.82
C LEU A 324 5.80 -6.82 -15.44
N ALA A 325 6.32 -7.34 -16.56
CA ALA A 325 7.48 -6.78 -17.27
C ALA A 325 7.23 -5.33 -17.71
N VAL A 326 6.05 -5.04 -18.26
CA VAL A 326 5.66 -3.68 -18.65
C VAL A 326 5.56 -2.76 -17.44
N LEU A 327 4.95 -3.22 -16.34
CA LEU A 327 4.77 -2.42 -15.12
C LEU A 327 6.10 -2.10 -14.44
N LEU A 328 7.04 -3.05 -14.41
CA LEU A 328 8.40 -2.86 -13.86
C LEU A 328 9.24 -1.90 -14.69
N GLY A 329 8.99 -1.78 -15.99
CA GLY A 329 9.68 -0.85 -16.90
C GLY A 329 9.01 0.52 -17.03
N LYS A 330 7.75 0.64 -16.59
CA LYS A 330 6.96 1.86 -16.79
C LYS A 330 7.40 2.97 -15.84
N GLN A 331 7.87 4.08 -16.40
CA GLN A 331 8.22 5.25 -15.61
C GLN A 331 6.99 5.87 -14.94
N PRO A 332 7.05 6.21 -13.64
CA PRO A 332 5.99 6.95 -12.97
C PRO A 332 5.79 8.34 -13.59
N PRO A 333 4.61 8.96 -13.41
CA PRO A 333 4.34 10.32 -13.87
C PRO A 333 5.34 11.34 -13.30
N LYS A 334 5.38 12.52 -13.91
CA LYS A 334 6.24 13.62 -13.45
C LYS A 334 5.99 13.91 -11.96
N ASP A 335 7.06 14.17 -11.23
CA ASP A 335 7.06 14.44 -9.78
C ASP A 335 6.60 13.27 -8.89
N ARG A 336 6.52 12.06 -9.45
CA ARG A 336 6.27 10.81 -8.73
C ARG A 336 7.49 9.92 -8.77
N ARG A 337 7.77 9.21 -7.69
CA ARG A 337 8.92 8.33 -7.57
C ARG A 337 8.51 6.99 -6.94
N LEU A 338 9.03 5.92 -7.52
CA LEU A 338 8.66 4.57 -7.15
C LEU A 338 9.91 3.71 -6.93
N LEU A 339 9.94 3.02 -5.80
CA LEU A 339 10.86 1.90 -5.54
C LEU A 339 10.07 0.59 -5.64
N VAL A 340 10.54 -0.33 -6.46
CA VAL A 340 10.02 -1.70 -6.49
C VAL A 340 11.05 -2.64 -5.90
N LEU A 341 10.70 -3.31 -4.81
CA LEU A 341 11.48 -4.36 -4.18
C LEU A 341 10.85 -5.70 -4.50
N ALA A 342 11.51 -6.50 -5.31
CA ALA A 342 11.00 -7.80 -5.71
C ALA A 342 11.77 -8.93 -5.03
N THR A 343 11.11 -10.05 -4.75
CA THR A 343 11.77 -11.24 -4.21
C THR A 343 11.58 -12.44 -5.13
N THR A 344 12.61 -13.28 -5.21
CA THR A 344 12.53 -14.57 -5.92
C THR A 344 13.38 -15.63 -5.26
N SER A 345 12.93 -16.86 -5.34
CA SER A 345 13.73 -18.04 -4.95
C SER A 345 14.42 -18.69 -6.15
N ASN A 346 14.10 -18.27 -7.37
CA ASN A 346 14.65 -18.85 -8.59
C ASN A 346 15.06 -17.75 -9.59
N LYS A 347 16.27 -17.22 -9.41
CA LYS A 347 16.81 -16.19 -10.31
C LYS A 347 17.03 -16.72 -11.74
N ALA A 348 17.41 -18.01 -11.89
CA ALA A 348 17.63 -18.59 -13.21
C ALA A 348 16.37 -18.53 -14.07
N MET A 349 15.20 -18.84 -13.48
CA MET A 349 13.92 -18.70 -14.14
C MET A 349 13.67 -17.27 -14.65
N LEU A 350 13.97 -16.23 -13.84
CA LEU A 350 13.78 -14.85 -14.28
C LEU A 350 14.70 -14.47 -15.45
N ASN A 351 15.92 -15.03 -15.50
CA ASN A 351 16.82 -14.85 -16.65
C ASN A 351 16.24 -15.52 -17.90
N ASP A 352 15.73 -16.76 -17.78
CA ASP A 352 15.13 -17.50 -18.89
C ASP A 352 13.88 -16.81 -19.46
N MET A 353 13.21 -15.99 -18.66
CA MET A 353 12.01 -15.22 -19.03
C MET A 353 12.30 -13.76 -19.43
N ASP A 354 13.54 -13.36 -19.53
CA ASP A 354 13.99 -11.98 -19.80
C ASP A 354 13.44 -10.93 -18.81
N LEU A 355 13.00 -11.38 -17.62
CA LEU A 355 12.45 -10.49 -16.58
C LEU A 355 13.54 -9.94 -15.65
N ALA A 356 14.69 -10.59 -15.59
CA ALA A 356 15.79 -10.17 -14.72
C ALA A 356 16.35 -8.79 -15.11
N ASP A 357 16.35 -8.47 -16.40
CA ASP A 357 16.84 -7.19 -16.93
C ASP A 357 15.95 -5.98 -16.55
N ALA A 358 14.72 -6.23 -16.09
CA ALA A 358 13.86 -5.18 -15.56
C ALA A 358 14.33 -4.65 -14.20
N PHE A 359 15.29 -5.33 -13.54
CA PHE A 359 15.80 -4.92 -12.25
C PHE A 359 17.16 -4.24 -12.37
N LEU A 360 17.24 -2.99 -11.87
CA LEU A 360 18.46 -2.19 -11.86
C LEU A 360 19.47 -2.66 -10.80
N ALA A 361 19.00 -3.33 -9.76
CA ALA A 361 19.83 -3.83 -8.66
C ALA A 361 19.50 -5.27 -8.34
N ASP A 362 20.55 -6.01 -7.97
CA ASP A 362 20.49 -7.43 -7.65
C ASP A 362 21.15 -7.66 -6.29
N ILE A 363 20.34 -8.12 -5.32
CA ILE A 363 20.75 -8.31 -3.94
C ILE A 363 20.62 -9.79 -3.58
N ARG A 364 21.76 -10.44 -3.34
CA ARG A 364 21.77 -11.86 -2.94
C ARG A 364 21.52 -12.01 -1.45
N VAL A 365 20.55 -12.86 -1.08
CA VAL A 365 20.24 -13.25 0.29
C VAL A 365 20.61 -14.73 0.47
N PRO A 366 21.82 -15.05 0.99
CA PRO A 366 22.26 -16.42 1.16
C PRO A 366 21.61 -17.10 2.36
N ASN A 367 21.65 -18.43 2.37
CA ASN A 367 21.36 -19.22 3.55
C ASN A 367 22.45 -19.08 4.62
N ILE A 368 22.15 -19.53 5.82
CA ILE A 368 23.13 -19.70 6.90
C ILE A 368 24.10 -20.80 6.48
N SER A 369 25.40 -20.47 6.43
CA SER A 369 26.46 -21.36 5.96
C SER A 369 27.58 -21.58 6.98
N SER A 370 27.51 -20.92 8.15
CA SER A 370 28.55 -21.02 9.16
C SER A 370 27.99 -21.34 10.55
N LEU A 371 28.77 -22.12 11.33
CA LEU A 371 28.42 -22.44 12.72
C LEU A 371 28.36 -21.17 13.60
N ARG A 372 29.15 -20.15 13.28
CA ARG A 372 29.08 -18.83 13.97
C ARG A 372 27.74 -18.16 13.82
N SER A 373 27.15 -18.24 12.63
CA SER A 373 25.81 -17.68 12.39
C SER A 373 24.74 -18.46 13.14
N VAL A 374 24.87 -19.79 13.23
CA VAL A 374 23.99 -20.63 14.06
C VAL A 374 24.14 -20.28 15.54
N ASP A 375 25.36 -20.15 16.04
CA ASP A 375 25.66 -19.71 17.43
C ASP A 375 24.95 -18.40 17.75
N HIS A 376 25.02 -17.42 16.83
CA HIS A 376 24.38 -16.12 17.02
C HIS A 376 22.85 -16.24 17.12
N VAL A 377 22.23 -17.02 16.23
CA VAL A 377 20.78 -17.28 16.27
C VAL A 377 20.37 -17.98 17.56
N LEU A 378 21.14 -18.97 18.04
CA LEU A 378 20.85 -19.68 19.27
C LEU A 378 20.92 -18.76 20.51
N ARG A 379 21.84 -17.80 20.54
CA ARG A 379 21.92 -16.79 21.60
C ARG A 379 20.77 -15.83 21.58
N GLU A 380 20.40 -15.34 20.39
CA GLU A 380 19.32 -14.37 20.21
C GLU A 380 17.96 -15.00 20.55
N THR A 381 17.75 -16.27 20.20
CA THR A 381 16.54 -17.02 20.53
C THR A 381 16.47 -17.51 21.96
N GLN A 382 17.60 -17.43 22.73
CA GLN A 382 17.68 -17.90 24.12
C GLN A 382 17.16 -19.35 24.28
N LEU A 383 17.57 -20.25 23.36
CA LEU A 383 17.16 -21.65 23.43
C LEU A 383 17.66 -22.32 24.73
N PHE A 384 18.85 -21.99 25.15
CA PHE A 384 19.49 -22.55 26.35
C PHE A 384 19.54 -21.54 27.50
N SER A 385 19.18 -21.97 28.69
CA SER A 385 19.22 -21.15 29.90
C SER A 385 20.62 -21.10 30.52
N THR A 386 21.50 -22.13 30.23
CA THR A 386 22.85 -22.20 30.74
C THR A 386 23.89 -22.08 29.63
N GLY A 387 25.05 -21.49 29.92
CA GLY A 387 26.17 -21.40 28.99
C GLY A 387 26.80 -22.76 28.69
N GLU A 388 26.68 -23.72 29.61
CA GLU A 388 27.20 -25.08 29.44
C GLU A 388 26.44 -25.88 28.41
N ASP A 389 25.08 -25.82 28.44
CA ASP A 389 24.23 -26.49 27.46
C ASP A 389 24.41 -25.90 26.06
N HIS A 390 24.60 -24.57 26.01
CA HIS A 390 24.90 -23.88 24.75
C HIS A 390 26.24 -24.36 24.16
N ALA A 391 27.30 -24.42 24.99
CA ALA A 391 28.60 -24.89 24.54
C ALA A 391 28.58 -26.38 24.13
N ARG A 392 27.84 -27.22 24.88
CA ARG A 392 27.59 -28.62 24.53
C ARG A 392 26.92 -28.74 23.14
N CYS A 393 25.90 -27.97 22.88
CA CYS A 393 25.22 -27.97 21.58
C CYS A 393 26.20 -27.62 20.43
N LEU A 394 27.02 -26.59 20.59
CA LEU A 394 27.98 -26.20 19.56
C LEU A 394 29.07 -27.29 19.36
N GLN A 395 29.51 -27.97 20.43
CA GLN A 395 30.45 -29.09 20.34
C GLN A 395 29.83 -30.28 19.59
N LEU A 396 28.56 -30.60 19.86
CA LEU A 396 27.83 -31.67 19.16
C LEU A 396 27.71 -31.33 17.68
N LEU A 397 27.30 -30.11 17.31
CA LEU A 397 27.23 -29.64 15.93
C LEU A 397 28.61 -29.69 15.24
N ALA A 398 29.66 -29.28 15.91
CA ALA A 398 31.01 -29.36 15.38
C ALA A 398 31.48 -30.82 15.18
N SER A 399 31.21 -31.71 16.15
CA SER A 399 31.58 -33.14 16.07
C SER A 399 30.79 -33.89 15.00
N ALA A 400 29.55 -33.46 14.71
CA ALA A 400 28.74 -33.94 13.59
C ALA A 400 29.27 -33.47 12.22
N GLY A 401 30.38 -32.72 12.19
CA GLY A 401 31.01 -32.24 10.96
C GLY A 401 30.41 -30.97 10.39
N LEU A 402 29.44 -30.35 11.09
CA LEU A 402 28.84 -29.09 10.72
C LEU A 402 29.73 -27.86 11.01
N GLY A 403 30.87 -28.06 11.66
CA GLY A 403 31.87 -27.04 11.93
C GLY A 403 32.70 -26.60 10.71
N THR A 404 32.71 -27.38 9.64
CA THR A 404 33.40 -27.05 8.37
C THR A 404 32.56 -26.12 7.53
N GLU A 405 33.19 -25.06 7.01
CA GLU A 405 32.50 -24.10 6.12
C GLU A 405 31.84 -24.80 4.92
N GLY A 406 30.59 -24.47 4.67
CA GLY A 406 29.82 -24.96 3.51
C GLY A 406 29.03 -26.24 3.75
N ARG A 407 29.14 -26.91 4.90
CA ARG A 407 28.28 -28.06 5.22
C ARG A 407 26.90 -27.66 5.75
N ILE A 408 26.80 -26.51 6.40
CA ILE A 408 25.51 -25.91 6.79
C ILE A 408 24.99 -25.12 5.60
N ASN A 409 23.77 -25.41 5.17
CA ASN A 409 23.09 -24.63 4.15
C ASN A 409 21.59 -24.59 4.47
N ILE A 410 21.23 -23.86 5.51
CA ILE A 410 19.85 -23.80 6.02
C ILE A 410 19.29 -22.38 5.95
N GLY A 411 18.02 -22.27 5.52
CA GLY A 411 17.30 -20.99 5.59
C GLY A 411 16.93 -20.64 7.03
N ILE A 412 16.96 -19.36 7.36
CA ILE A 412 16.66 -18.87 8.72
C ILE A 412 15.27 -19.33 9.21
N LYS A 413 14.25 -19.33 8.35
CA LYS A 413 12.90 -19.81 8.73
C LYS A 413 12.91 -21.26 9.19
N LYS A 414 13.67 -22.12 8.51
CA LYS A 414 13.76 -23.54 8.87
C LYS A 414 14.55 -23.73 10.15
N LEU A 415 15.65 -22.99 10.30
CA LEU A 415 16.43 -23.04 11.54
C LEU A 415 15.60 -22.62 12.76
N LEU A 416 14.82 -21.54 12.65
CA LEU A 416 13.93 -21.11 13.72
C LEU A 416 12.88 -22.15 14.08
N SER A 417 12.30 -22.81 13.07
CA SER A 417 11.33 -23.90 13.29
C SER A 417 11.95 -25.09 14.01
N GLU A 418 13.19 -25.46 13.66
CA GLU A 418 13.90 -26.56 14.35
C GLU A 418 14.29 -26.16 15.78
N ILE A 419 14.63 -24.89 16.02
CA ILE A 419 14.91 -24.36 17.37
C ILE A 419 13.64 -24.42 18.23
N GLU A 420 12.49 -24.03 17.73
CA GLU A 420 11.22 -24.12 18.47
C GLU A 420 10.82 -25.58 18.77
N MET A 421 11.08 -26.50 17.83
CA MET A 421 10.85 -27.92 18.07
C MET A 421 11.84 -28.48 19.12
N ALA A 422 13.10 -28.06 19.08
CA ALA A 422 14.09 -28.47 20.07
C ALA A 422 13.76 -27.94 21.47
N ARG A 423 13.16 -26.77 21.59
CA ARG A 423 12.71 -26.19 22.88
C ARG A 423 11.68 -27.04 23.61
N LEU A 424 10.92 -27.85 22.88
CA LEU A 424 9.89 -28.74 23.42
C LEU A 424 10.43 -30.13 23.79
N ASP A 425 11.68 -30.43 23.48
CA ASP A 425 12.31 -31.73 23.75
C ASP A 425 13.05 -31.72 25.10
N ASP A 426 13.21 -32.89 25.70
CA ASP A 426 13.94 -33.06 26.97
C ASP A 426 15.44 -32.76 26.83
N ASP A 427 16.04 -33.03 25.64
CA ASP A 427 17.43 -32.64 25.29
C ASP A 427 17.43 -31.81 23.99
N PRO A 428 17.32 -30.46 24.14
CA PRO A 428 17.30 -29.57 22.99
C PRO A 428 18.57 -29.62 22.13
N ALA A 429 19.74 -29.92 22.74
CA ALA A 429 21.02 -29.93 22.04
C ALA A 429 21.12 -31.14 21.07
N ASP A 430 20.77 -32.32 21.57
CA ASP A 430 20.77 -33.56 20.74
C ASP A 430 19.69 -33.48 19.64
N LYS A 431 18.50 -32.97 19.99
CA LYS A 431 17.41 -32.80 19.03
C LYS A 431 17.77 -31.86 17.86
N LEU A 432 18.33 -30.70 18.16
CA LEU A 432 18.77 -29.76 17.16
C LEU A 432 19.89 -30.30 16.29
N THR A 433 20.87 -31.02 16.92
CA THR A 433 21.97 -31.64 16.19
C THR A 433 21.48 -32.70 15.22
N ALA A 434 20.57 -33.56 15.66
CA ALA A 434 19.93 -34.56 14.79
C ALA A 434 19.19 -33.89 13.62
N ALA A 435 18.40 -32.86 13.89
CA ALA A 435 17.64 -32.15 12.86
C ALA A 435 18.56 -31.52 11.81
N LEU A 436 19.67 -30.88 12.23
CA LEU A 436 20.60 -30.21 11.31
C LEU A 436 21.47 -31.21 10.51
N ASN A 437 21.69 -32.44 11.02
CA ASN A 437 22.42 -33.47 10.30
C ASN A 437 21.62 -34.09 9.15
N PHE A 438 20.28 -34.08 9.23
CA PHE A 438 19.38 -34.58 8.18
C PHE A 438 19.13 -33.55 7.05
N LEU A 439 19.64 -32.34 7.19
CA LEU A 439 19.45 -31.24 6.25
C LEU A 439 20.67 -30.95 5.40
#